data_5dbb8b07f277408dc00fc27f835e8c60
#
_entry.id   5dbb8b07f277408dc00fc27f835e8c60
#
_cell.length_a   1.000
_cell.length_b   1.000
_cell.length_c   1.000
_cell.angle_alpha   90.00
_cell.angle_beta   90.00
_cell.angle_gamma   90.00
#
_symmetry.space_group_name_H-M   'P 1'
#
loop_
_entity.id
_entity.type
_entity.pdbx_description
1 polymer ?
#
loop_
_entity_poly.entity_id
_entity_poly.type
_entity_poly.pdbx_seq_one_letter_code
_entity_poly.pdbx_strand_id
1 'polypeptide(L)'
;IRLSLVGSEMCIRDSYDSLLLLQHRGQDAAGIATSQGNQFNMYKAHGLVRDVFRTRNMRALPGTSGVGQVRYPTAGSSASEEEAQPFYVNAPFGIMFATNGNLTNWRELRESLYRVDRRHINTNSDSEVLLNVLAHELQSAANGVSLDDDAIFRAVSALHKRVRGAYAVVAQISGYGLLAFRDPNGIRPLCIGRQETNEGVEWMVASESVALEGSGFAFVRDVEPGEAVFIDLDGRFVSRQCADNPQLVPVSYTHLTLPTNR
;
A
#
# COMPACT_ATOMS: atom_id res chain seq x y z
N ILE A 1 -6.30 -2.97 2.94
CA ILE A 1 -7.04 -1.70 2.84
C ILE A 1 -6.08 -0.60 3.19
N ARG A 2 -6.08 0.44 2.38
CA ARG A 2 -4.95 1.34 2.34
C ARG A 2 -5.40 2.74 2.15
N LEU A 3 -4.61 3.58 2.76
CA LEU A 3 -4.65 5.00 2.61
C LEU A 3 -3.24 5.48 2.39
N SER A 4 -3.08 6.38 1.47
CA SER A 4 -1.82 7.03 1.24
C SER A 4 -2.10 8.49 0.88
N LEU A 5 -1.48 9.37 1.61
CA LEU A 5 -1.62 10.81 1.53
C LEU A 5 -0.26 11.44 1.23
N VAL A 6 -0.26 12.45 0.39
CA VAL A 6 0.81 13.42 0.26
C VAL A 6 0.17 14.79 0.39
N GLY A 7 0.55 15.58 1.39
CA GLY A 7 -0.05 16.87 1.66
C GLY A 7 0.44 17.50 2.96
N SER A 8 -0.32 18.44 3.47
CA SER A 8 0.01 19.28 4.61
C SER A 8 0.09 18.58 5.98
N GLU A 9 0.27 19.34 7.07
CA GLU A 9 0.45 18.84 8.45
C GLU A 9 -0.70 17.98 9.03
N MET A 10 -1.79 17.76 8.29
CA MET A 10 -2.99 17.04 8.75
C MET A 10 -3.01 15.54 8.44
N CYS A 11 -1.96 14.99 7.80
CA CYS A 11 -1.90 13.61 7.30
C CYS A 11 -2.38 12.53 8.28
N ILE A 12 -2.03 12.63 9.56
CA ILE A 12 -2.42 11.61 10.56
C ILE A 12 -3.93 11.60 10.82
N ARG A 13 -4.59 12.76 10.84
CA ARG A 13 -6.03 12.85 11.08
C ARG A 13 -6.80 12.27 9.89
N ASP A 14 -6.42 12.65 8.68
CA ASP A 14 -7.06 12.15 7.47
C ASP A 14 -6.85 10.64 7.31
N SER A 15 -5.65 10.15 7.66
CA SER A 15 -5.35 8.71 7.72
C SER A 15 -6.26 8.00 8.73
N TYR A 16 -6.44 8.56 9.92
CA TYR A 16 -7.29 7.99 10.96
C TYR A 16 -8.77 7.97 10.52
N ASP A 17 -9.30 9.11 10.05
CA ASP A 17 -10.69 9.25 9.65
C ASP A 17 -11.01 8.33 8.45
N SER A 18 -10.12 8.25 7.48
CA SER A 18 -10.28 7.35 6.33
C SER A 18 -10.21 5.88 6.71
N LEU A 19 -9.34 5.49 7.65
CA LEU A 19 -9.28 4.11 8.14
C LEU A 19 -10.55 3.74 8.93
N LEU A 20 -11.18 4.69 9.65
CA LEU A 20 -12.50 4.48 10.26
C LEU A 20 -13.57 4.18 9.20
N LEU A 21 -13.57 4.90 8.09
CA LEU A 21 -14.49 4.65 6.97
C LEU A 21 -14.24 3.29 6.30
N LEU A 22 -13.01 2.82 6.31
CA LEU A 22 -12.61 1.52 5.78
C LEU A 22 -12.66 0.38 6.80
N GLN A 23 -13.10 0.62 8.06
CA GLN A 23 -13.09 -0.38 9.13
C GLN A 23 -13.89 -1.64 8.81
N HIS A 24 -14.93 -1.54 7.99
CA HIS A 24 -15.74 -2.69 7.55
C HIS A 24 -14.93 -3.72 6.76
N ARG A 25 -13.79 -3.34 6.21
CA ARG A 25 -12.91 -4.21 5.42
C ARG A 25 -11.88 -4.95 6.28
N GLY A 26 -11.70 -4.59 7.54
CA GLY A 26 -10.77 -5.28 8.43
C GLY A 26 -10.92 -4.83 9.88
N GLN A 27 -10.99 -5.80 10.81
CA GLN A 27 -11.26 -5.54 12.23
C GLN A 27 -10.25 -6.19 13.18
N ASP A 28 -9.25 -6.86 12.64
CA ASP A 28 -8.25 -7.61 13.39
C ASP A 28 -7.12 -6.71 13.91
N ALA A 29 -6.59 -5.88 13.06
CA ALA A 29 -5.51 -4.96 13.39
C ALA A 29 -5.61 -3.68 12.57
N ALA A 30 -5.04 -2.60 13.07
CA ALA A 30 -4.88 -1.34 12.36
C ALA A 30 -3.46 -0.80 12.52
N GLY A 31 -2.96 -0.14 11.47
CA GLY A 31 -1.65 0.47 11.49
C GLY A 31 -1.59 1.70 10.60
N ILE A 32 -0.81 2.69 11.04
CA ILE A 32 -0.46 3.90 10.29
C ILE A 32 1.03 4.10 10.40
N ALA A 33 1.65 4.43 9.27
CA ALA A 33 3.00 4.94 9.20
C ALA A 33 2.99 6.30 8.52
N THR A 34 3.73 7.26 9.07
CA THR A 34 3.87 8.61 8.52
C THR A 34 5.32 8.90 8.19
N SER A 35 5.54 9.82 7.25
CA SER A 35 6.87 10.28 6.83
C SER A 35 7.03 11.76 7.16
N GLN A 36 8.12 12.07 7.84
CA GLN A 36 8.57 13.44 8.10
C GLN A 36 10.01 13.60 7.59
N GLY A 37 10.16 14.21 6.44
CA GLY A 37 11.44 14.23 5.73
C GLY A 37 11.88 12.80 5.37
N ASN A 38 13.05 12.40 5.85
CA ASN A 38 13.60 11.05 5.64
C ASN A 38 13.33 10.08 6.80
N GLN A 39 12.49 10.47 7.76
CA GLN A 39 12.17 9.64 8.92
C GLN A 39 10.76 9.09 8.81
N PHE A 40 10.62 7.82 9.19
CA PHE A 40 9.33 7.17 9.33
C PHE A 40 8.93 7.03 10.79
N ASN A 41 7.66 7.32 11.08
CA ASN A 41 7.04 7.03 12.35
C ASN A 41 5.94 6.01 12.11
N MET A 42 5.86 4.96 12.91
CA MET A 42 4.86 3.90 12.71
C MET A 42 4.27 3.46 14.04
N TYR A 43 2.95 3.28 14.03
CA TYR A 43 2.24 2.61 15.10
C TYR A 43 1.22 1.64 14.52
N LYS A 44 1.19 0.42 15.04
CA LYS A 44 0.25 -0.63 14.66
C LYS A 44 -0.04 -1.54 15.85
N ALA A 45 -1.26 -2.04 15.94
CA ALA A 45 -1.67 -2.96 16.99
C ALA A 45 -2.93 -3.74 16.57
N HIS A 46 -3.23 -4.80 17.31
CA HIS A 46 -4.51 -5.49 17.19
C HIS A 46 -5.66 -4.62 17.71
N GLY A 47 -6.79 -4.69 17.03
CA GLY A 47 -8.02 -4.01 17.38
C GLY A 47 -8.57 -3.09 16.30
N LEU A 48 -9.68 -2.45 16.61
CA LEU A 48 -10.31 -1.47 15.73
C LEU A 48 -9.50 -0.16 15.70
N VAL A 49 -9.61 0.59 14.64
CA VAL A 49 -8.91 1.88 14.45
C VAL A 49 -9.06 2.78 15.68
N ARG A 50 -10.29 2.95 16.18
CA ARG A 50 -10.59 3.79 17.36
C ARG A 50 -9.93 3.30 18.65
N ASP A 51 -9.66 2.00 18.76
CA ASP A 51 -9.08 1.40 19.96
C ASP A 51 -7.55 1.43 19.92
N VAL A 52 -6.99 1.27 18.70
CA VAL A 52 -5.55 1.31 18.44
C VAL A 52 -5.01 2.74 18.48
N PHE A 53 -5.68 3.68 17.79
CA PHE A 53 -5.20 5.07 17.69
C PHE A 53 -5.90 5.99 18.67
N ARG A 54 -5.31 6.10 19.86
CA ARG A 54 -5.67 7.11 20.85
C ARG A 54 -4.82 8.37 20.66
N THR A 55 -5.23 9.48 21.23
CA THR A 55 -4.54 10.78 21.09
C THR A 55 -3.02 10.69 21.29
N ARG A 56 -2.56 9.89 22.24
CA ARG A 56 -1.13 9.67 22.50
C ARG A 56 -0.42 9.05 21.29
N ASN A 57 -1.04 8.03 20.67
CA ASN A 57 -0.47 7.31 19.53
C ASN A 57 -0.46 8.20 18.29
N MET A 58 -1.52 8.97 18.05
CA MET A 58 -1.60 9.92 16.94
C MET A 58 -0.54 11.02 17.05
N ARG A 59 -0.28 11.56 18.23
CA ARG A 59 0.78 12.56 18.45
C ARG A 59 2.19 12.04 18.17
N ALA A 60 2.39 10.73 18.22
CA ALA A 60 3.67 10.09 17.94
C ALA A 60 3.88 9.80 16.43
N LEU A 61 2.95 10.22 15.57
CA LEU A 61 2.96 10.01 14.12
C LEU A 61 2.97 11.36 13.36
N PRO A 62 3.97 12.23 13.58
CA PRO A 62 4.09 13.45 12.79
C PRO A 62 4.47 13.13 11.35
N GLY A 63 4.06 13.97 10.41
CA GLY A 63 4.45 13.84 9.00
C GLY A 63 3.42 14.42 8.04
N THR A 64 3.88 14.67 6.82
CA THR A 64 3.09 15.24 5.72
C THR A 64 2.61 14.20 4.72
N SER A 65 3.09 12.97 4.83
CA SER A 65 2.63 11.85 4.02
C SER A 65 2.56 10.57 4.85
N GLY A 66 1.76 9.60 4.42
CA GLY A 66 1.61 8.38 5.19
C GLY A 66 0.90 7.24 4.47
N VAL A 67 1.02 6.06 5.07
CA VAL A 67 0.39 4.81 4.63
C VAL A 67 -0.36 4.19 5.79
N GLY A 68 -1.62 3.83 5.59
CA GLY A 68 -2.43 3.20 6.61
C GLY A 68 -3.11 1.91 6.13
N GLN A 69 -3.42 1.01 7.06
CA GLN A 69 -4.13 -0.23 6.76
C GLN A 69 -4.98 -0.70 7.93
N VAL A 70 -6.15 -1.26 7.62
CA VAL A 70 -6.91 -2.14 8.52
C VAL A 70 -6.84 -3.57 7.99
N ARG A 71 -6.55 -4.53 8.87
CA ARG A 71 -6.32 -5.93 8.51
C ARG A 71 -7.58 -6.76 8.72
N TYR A 72 -7.86 -7.62 7.73
CA TYR A 72 -8.72 -8.77 7.91
C TYR A 72 -7.82 -10.03 8.02
N PRO A 73 -7.98 -10.90 9.01
CA PRO A 73 -7.15 -12.09 9.13
C PRO A 73 -7.36 -12.99 7.93
N THR A 74 -6.33 -13.17 7.12
CA THR A 74 -6.25 -14.21 6.08
C THR A 74 -5.50 -15.41 6.64
N ALA A 75 -5.39 -16.51 5.90
CA ALA A 75 -4.70 -17.71 6.34
C ALA A 75 -3.31 -17.40 6.92
N GLY A 76 -3.15 -17.62 8.21
CA GLY A 76 -1.96 -17.31 9.01
C GLY A 76 -2.38 -17.20 10.47
N SER A 77 -1.45 -17.14 11.41
CA SER A 77 -1.83 -16.97 12.81
C SER A 77 -2.44 -15.59 13.04
N SER A 78 -3.72 -15.56 13.37
CA SER A 78 -4.44 -14.34 13.78
C SER A 78 -3.86 -13.68 15.05
N ALA A 79 -2.80 -14.24 15.61
CA ALA A 79 -2.23 -13.87 16.91
C ALA A 79 -0.92 -13.07 16.83
N SER A 80 -0.35 -12.83 15.62
CA SER A 80 0.94 -12.14 15.52
C SER A 80 0.77 -10.66 15.17
N GLU A 81 1.10 -9.76 16.11
CA GLU A 81 1.20 -8.32 15.85
C GLU A 81 2.23 -7.99 14.76
N GLU A 82 3.21 -8.86 14.55
CA GLU A 82 4.24 -8.71 13.53
C GLU A 82 3.65 -8.71 12.12
N GLU A 83 2.54 -9.41 11.90
CA GLU A 83 1.84 -9.47 10.61
C GLU A 83 0.90 -8.28 10.36
N ALA A 84 0.68 -7.41 11.36
CA ALA A 84 -0.04 -6.15 11.15
C ALA A 84 0.76 -5.24 10.21
N GLN A 85 0.06 -4.55 9.32
CA GLN A 85 0.67 -3.62 8.37
C GLN A 85 0.47 -2.17 8.86
N PRO A 86 1.31 -1.21 8.42
CA PRO A 86 2.33 -1.32 7.36
C PRO A 86 3.56 -2.15 7.74
N PHE A 87 4.23 -2.71 6.73
CA PHE A 87 5.56 -3.29 6.84
C PHE A 87 6.64 -2.25 6.52
N TYR A 88 7.85 -2.50 6.98
CA TYR A 88 9.00 -1.65 6.71
C TYR A 88 10.21 -2.47 6.28
N VAL A 89 10.94 -1.96 5.30
CA VAL A 89 12.28 -2.42 4.94
C VAL A 89 13.22 -1.22 4.82
N ASN A 90 14.42 -1.32 5.39
CA ASN A 90 15.37 -0.22 5.42
C ASN A 90 16.22 -0.08 4.16
N ALA A 91 16.42 -1.17 3.43
CA ALA A 91 17.26 -1.20 2.24
C ALA A 91 16.45 -1.58 0.99
N PRO A 92 16.75 -0.95 -0.18
CA PRO A 92 17.82 0.03 -0.43
C PRO A 92 17.46 1.49 -0.07
N PHE A 93 16.16 1.85 0.02
CA PHE A 93 15.73 3.25 0.10
C PHE A 93 14.87 3.59 1.34
N GLY A 94 14.62 2.62 2.23
CA GLY A 94 13.59 2.80 3.26
C GLY A 94 12.19 2.82 2.65
N ILE A 95 11.41 1.74 2.88
CA ILE A 95 10.08 1.62 2.27
C ILE A 95 9.07 1.24 3.35
N MET A 96 8.06 2.08 3.55
CA MET A 96 6.83 1.72 4.24
C MET A 96 5.83 1.18 3.23
N PHE A 97 5.14 0.10 3.58
CA PHE A 97 4.39 -0.67 2.60
C PHE A 97 3.11 -1.26 3.20
N ALA A 98 2.02 -1.10 2.48
CA ALA A 98 0.79 -1.81 2.78
C ALA A 98 0.20 -2.44 1.52
N THR A 99 -0.37 -3.64 1.68
CA THR A 99 -0.95 -4.40 0.57
C THR A 99 -2.31 -5.00 0.94
N ASN A 100 -3.23 -4.98 -0.02
CA ASN A 100 -4.44 -5.79 0.00
C ASN A 100 -4.33 -6.82 -1.11
N GLY A 101 -4.31 -8.08 -0.76
CA GLY A 101 -4.17 -9.11 -1.77
C GLY A 101 -3.76 -10.44 -1.19
N ASN A 102 -3.47 -11.35 -2.10
CA ASN A 102 -2.92 -12.65 -1.78
C ASN A 102 -2.06 -13.13 -2.95
N LEU A 103 -0.86 -13.62 -2.64
CA LEU A 103 0.07 -14.14 -3.64
C LEU A 103 -0.03 -15.66 -3.72
N THR A 104 -0.18 -16.17 -4.93
CA THR A 104 -0.25 -17.61 -5.16
C THR A 104 1.13 -18.28 -5.17
N ASN A 105 2.18 -17.53 -5.51
CA ASN A 105 3.57 -18.05 -5.57
C ASN A 105 4.48 -17.51 -4.44
N TRP A 106 3.93 -17.07 -3.32
CA TRP A 106 4.71 -16.44 -2.25
C TRP A 106 5.80 -17.34 -1.66
N ARG A 107 5.59 -18.68 -1.64
CA ARG A 107 6.60 -19.62 -1.12
C ARG A 107 7.83 -19.70 -2.02
N GLU A 108 7.62 -19.76 -3.34
CA GLU A 108 8.69 -19.74 -4.34
C GLU A 108 9.46 -18.42 -4.28
N LEU A 109 8.73 -17.30 -4.17
CA LEU A 109 9.32 -15.97 -4.03
C LEU A 109 10.15 -15.84 -2.76
N ARG A 110 9.64 -16.33 -1.62
CA ARG A 110 10.36 -16.33 -0.33
C ARG A 110 11.68 -17.10 -0.44
N GLU A 111 11.68 -18.27 -1.06
CA GLU A 111 12.88 -19.06 -1.26
C GLU A 111 13.88 -18.36 -2.19
N SER A 112 13.42 -17.77 -3.29
CA SER A 112 14.23 -16.97 -4.20
C SER A 112 14.85 -15.75 -3.50
N LEU A 113 14.06 -14.99 -2.75
CA LEU A 113 14.51 -13.83 -1.96
C LEU A 113 15.63 -14.24 -0.98
N TYR A 114 15.49 -15.37 -0.31
CA TYR A 114 16.52 -15.85 0.64
C TYR A 114 17.78 -16.31 -0.08
N ARG A 115 17.67 -17.16 -1.10
CA ARG A 115 18.82 -17.81 -1.74
C ARG A 115 19.55 -16.89 -2.72
N VAL A 116 18.82 -16.11 -3.50
CA VAL A 116 19.36 -15.29 -4.60
C VAL A 116 19.53 -13.84 -4.15
N ASP A 117 18.45 -13.23 -3.67
CA ASP A 117 18.41 -11.81 -3.36
C ASP A 117 18.98 -11.51 -1.97
N ARG A 118 19.27 -12.56 -1.16
CA ARG A 118 19.83 -12.50 0.20
C ARG A 118 19.03 -11.62 1.16
N ARG A 119 17.70 -11.71 1.05
CA ARG A 119 16.75 -11.00 1.89
C ARG A 119 16.09 -11.95 2.89
N HIS A 120 16.08 -11.55 4.14
CA HIS A 120 15.40 -12.28 5.21
C HIS A 120 13.93 -11.82 5.30
N ILE A 121 13.02 -12.77 5.45
CA ILE A 121 11.59 -12.54 5.67
C ILE A 121 11.27 -12.99 7.08
N ASN A 122 10.79 -12.07 7.91
CA ASN A 122 10.58 -12.30 9.33
C ASN A 122 9.24 -13.00 9.65
N THR A 123 8.21 -12.73 8.84
CA THR A 123 6.85 -13.25 9.07
C THR A 123 6.44 -14.32 8.03
N ASN A 124 5.26 -14.89 8.21
CA ASN A 124 4.66 -15.78 7.20
C ASN A 124 3.71 -15.02 6.26
N SER A 125 3.73 -13.68 6.29
CA SER A 125 2.89 -12.86 5.44
C SER A 125 3.44 -12.78 4.02
N ASP A 126 2.59 -13.06 3.05
CA ASP A 126 2.88 -12.83 1.62
C ASP A 126 3.09 -11.34 1.30
N SER A 127 2.56 -10.46 2.13
CA SER A 127 2.74 -9.01 2.03
C SER A 127 4.17 -8.58 2.30
N GLU A 128 4.85 -9.21 3.28
CA GLU A 128 6.28 -8.97 3.54
C GLU A 128 7.14 -9.51 2.39
N VAL A 129 6.75 -10.64 1.81
CA VAL A 129 7.39 -11.17 0.60
C VAL A 129 7.29 -10.17 -0.54
N LEU A 130 6.08 -9.62 -0.80
CA LEU A 130 5.84 -8.64 -1.87
C LEU A 130 6.66 -7.36 -1.66
N LEU A 131 6.74 -6.85 -0.43
CA LEU A 131 7.60 -5.72 -0.08
C LEU A 131 9.06 -5.98 -0.43
N ASN A 132 9.57 -7.17 -0.09
CA ASN A 132 10.97 -7.51 -0.36
C ASN A 132 11.25 -7.74 -1.84
N VAL A 133 10.28 -8.22 -2.62
CA VAL A 133 10.37 -8.24 -4.09
C VAL A 133 10.46 -6.81 -4.62
N LEU A 134 9.55 -5.91 -4.18
CA LEU A 134 9.61 -4.50 -4.58
C LEU A 134 10.96 -3.85 -4.26
N ALA A 135 11.46 -4.07 -3.04
CA ALA A 135 12.75 -3.53 -2.61
C ALA A 135 13.93 -4.05 -3.46
N HIS A 136 13.90 -5.32 -3.85
CA HIS A 136 14.89 -5.91 -4.75
C HIS A 136 14.81 -5.29 -6.16
N GLU A 137 13.62 -5.17 -6.73
CA GLU A 137 13.44 -4.61 -8.07
C GLU A 137 13.80 -3.11 -8.12
N LEU A 138 13.48 -2.34 -7.07
CA LEU A 138 13.92 -0.95 -6.95
C LEU A 138 15.44 -0.84 -6.89
N GLN A 139 16.11 -1.72 -6.13
CA GLN A 139 17.56 -1.79 -6.07
C GLN A 139 18.18 -2.11 -7.43
N SER A 140 17.59 -3.03 -8.17
CA SER A 140 18.07 -3.47 -9.48
C SER A 140 17.82 -2.42 -10.57
N ALA A 141 16.74 -1.65 -10.46
CA ALA A 141 16.39 -0.61 -11.42
C ALA A 141 17.11 0.73 -11.16
N ALA A 142 17.59 0.96 -9.93
CA ALA A 142 18.22 2.20 -9.54
C ALA A 142 19.56 2.45 -10.28
N ASN A 143 19.84 3.71 -10.53
CA ASN A 143 21.14 4.13 -11.07
C ASN A 143 22.06 4.56 -9.92
N GLY A 144 22.82 3.61 -9.38
CA GLY A 144 23.61 3.83 -8.18
C GLY A 144 22.73 4.01 -6.94
N VAL A 145 22.83 5.18 -6.31
CA VAL A 145 22.07 5.51 -5.08
C VAL A 145 20.82 6.34 -5.33
N SER A 146 20.49 6.68 -6.58
CA SER A 146 19.36 7.51 -6.93
C SER A 146 18.26 6.72 -7.65
N LEU A 147 17.01 7.07 -7.36
CA LEU A 147 15.81 6.62 -8.04
C LEU A 147 15.23 7.77 -8.85
N ASP A 148 15.03 7.56 -10.14
CA ASP A 148 14.18 8.39 -10.98
C ASP A 148 12.83 7.72 -11.24
N ASP A 149 11.90 8.46 -11.82
CA ASP A 149 10.57 7.94 -12.14
C ASP A 149 10.65 6.67 -13.02
N ASP A 150 11.57 6.67 -14.00
CA ASP A 150 11.76 5.54 -14.91
C ASP A 150 12.23 4.29 -14.18
N ALA A 151 13.11 4.43 -13.20
CA ALA A 151 13.58 3.32 -12.37
C ALA A 151 12.43 2.75 -11.51
N ILE A 152 11.59 3.62 -10.92
CA ILE A 152 10.44 3.20 -10.14
C ILE A 152 9.46 2.38 -11.00
N PHE A 153 9.10 2.87 -12.19
CA PHE A 153 8.18 2.16 -13.07
C PHE A 153 8.78 0.89 -13.66
N ARG A 154 10.10 0.86 -13.97
CA ARG A 154 10.79 -0.38 -14.35
C ARG A 154 10.77 -1.43 -13.24
N ALA A 155 10.96 -1.01 -11.99
CA ALA A 155 10.89 -1.90 -10.84
C ALA A 155 9.49 -2.52 -10.68
N VAL A 156 8.42 -1.74 -10.84
CA VAL A 156 7.05 -2.28 -10.81
C VAL A 156 6.80 -3.23 -11.98
N SER A 157 7.30 -2.91 -13.18
CA SER A 157 7.17 -3.80 -14.35
C SER A 157 7.89 -5.13 -14.13
N ALA A 158 9.08 -5.13 -13.52
CA ALA A 158 9.80 -6.34 -13.16
C ALA A 158 9.08 -7.14 -12.07
N LEU A 159 8.52 -6.46 -11.06
CA LEU A 159 7.70 -7.07 -10.02
C LEU A 159 6.50 -7.80 -10.61
N HIS A 160 5.76 -7.19 -11.54
CA HIS A 160 4.59 -7.82 -12.20
C HIS A 160 4.96 -9.12 -12.93
N LYS A 161 6.19 -9.24 -13.43
CA LYS A 161 6.68 -10.46 -14.08
C LYS A 161 7.01 -11.59 -13.10
N ARG A 162 7.42 -11.23 -11.89
CA ARG A 162 7.79 -12.21 -10.83
C ARG A 162 6.60 -12.68 -10.01
N VAL A 163 5.67 -11.77 -9.72
CA VAL A 163 4.59 -11.97 -8.75
C VAL A 163 3.34 -12.49 -9.43
N ARG A 164 2.71 -13.52 -8.83
CA ARG A 164 1.43 -14.06 -9.25
C ARG A 164 0.41 -13.95 -8.12
N GLY A 165 -0.75 -13.43 -8.43
CA GLY A 165 -1.83 -13.25 -7.47
C GLY A 165 -2.62 -11.97 -7.71
N ALA A 166 -3.45 -11.63 -6.74
CA ALA A 166 -4.23 -10.41 -6.73
C ALA A 166 -3.66 -9.46 -5.69
N TYR A 167 -3.30 -8.25 -6.05
CA TYR A 167 -2.74 -7.27 -5.13
C TYR A 167 -3.00 -5.83 -5.59
N ALA A 168 -3.25 -4.99 -4.63
CA ALA A 168 -3.15 -3.56 -4.78
C ALA A 168 -2.16 -3.05 -3.73
N VAL A 169 -1.25 -2.18 -4.05
CA VAL A 169 -0.13 -1.73 -3.20
C VAL A 169 -0.17 -0.23 -3.00
N VAL A 170 0.14 0.21 -1.79
CA VAL A 170 0.62 1.56 -1.52
C VAL A 170 1.91 1.49 -0.72
N ALA A 171 2.88 2.30 -1.10
CA ALA A 171 4.19 2.33 -0.48
C ALA A 171 4.70 3.77 -0.41
N GLN A 172 5.36 4.12 0.69
CA GLN A 172 6.09 5.36 0.83
C GLN A 172 7.57 5.06 0.72
N ILE A 173 8.25 5.67 -0.24
CA ILE A 173 9.70 5.55 -0.42
C ILE A 173 10.35 6.78 0.21
N SER A 174 11.23 6.57 1.19
CA SER A 174 11.87 7.65 1.95
C SER A 174 12.66 8.59 1.04
N GLY A 175 12.38 9.88 1.14
CA GLY A 175 13.03 10.93 0.34
C GLY A 175 12.57 11.04 -1.12
N TYR A 176 11.63 10.19 -1.57
CA TYR A 176 11.15 10.18 -2.96
C TYR A 176 9.66 10.48 -3.11
N GLY A 177 8.80 9.79 -2.36
CA GLY A 177 7.37 9.99 -2.47
C GLY A 177 6.58 8.71 -2.31
N LEU A 178 5.36 8.74 -2.83
CA LEU A 178 4.36 7.73 -2.70
C LEU A 178 4.21 6.95 -4.00
N LEU A 179 4.31 5.63 -3.89
CA LEU A 179 4.08 4.69 -4.99
C LEU A 179 2.80 3.89 -4.72
N ALA A 180 1.92 3.82 -5.70
CA ALA A 180 0.76 2.95 -5.66
C ALA A 180 0.64 2.16 -6.96
N PHE A 181 0.27 0.88 -6.89
CA PHE A 181 0.09 0.06 -8.08
C PHE A 181 -0.90 -1.08 -7.86
N ARG A 182 -1.46 -1.57 -8.95
CA ARG A 182 -2.49 -2.60 -8.98
C ARG A 182 -2.04 -3.80 -9.78
N ASP A 183 -2.49 -4.99 -9.40
CA ASP A 183 -2.17 -6.23 -10.13
C ASP A 183 -2.61 -6.17 -11.61
N PRO A 184 -1.93 -6.92 -12.51
CA PRO A 184 -2.22 -6.89 -13.96
C PRO A 184 -3.63 -7.31 -14.35
N ASN A 185 -4.37 -8.00 -13.46
CA ASN A 185 -5.75 -8.42 -13.70
C ASN A 185 -6.77 -7.48 -13.06
N GLY A 186 -6.31 -6.47 -12.32
CA GLY A 186 -7.17 -5.49 -11.66
C GLY A 186 -8.17 -6.11 -10.65
N ILE A 187 -7.79 -7.22 -10.00
CA ILE A 187 -8.69 -7.94 -9.09
C ILE A 187 -8.95 -7.14 -7.82
N ARG A 188 -7.90 -6.52 -7.24
CA ARG A 188 -8.05 -5.69 -6.05
C ARG A 188 -8.31 -4.23 -6.41
N PRO A 189 -9.31 -3.59 -5.78
CA PRO A 189 -9.63 -2.20 -6.09
C PRO A 189 -8.55 -1.25 -5.56
N LEU A 190 -8.35 -0.17 -6.31
CA LEU A 190 -7.52 0.96 -5.93
C LEU A 190 -7.98 2.18 -6.71
N CYS A 191 -8.26 3.29 -6.01
CA CYS A 191 -8.74 4.52 -6.60
C CYS A 191 -7.94 5.73 -6.12
N ILE A 192 -8.00 6.80 -6.89
CA ILE A 192 -7.23 8.04 -6.72
C ILE A 192 -8.20 9.18 -6.43
N GLY A 193 -7.88 9.95 -5.42
CA GLY A 193 -8.54 11.20 -5.07
C GLY A 193 -7.58 12.37 -5.09
N ARG A 194 -8.13 13.56 -5.33
CA ARG A 194 -7.41 14.82 -5.38
C ARG A 194 -8.15 15.89 -4.57
N GLN A 195 -7.41 16.72 -3.87
CA GLN A 195 -7.92 17.89 -3.18
C GLN A 195 -7.06 19.11 -3.51
N GLU A 196 -7.68 20.25 -3.72
CA GLU A 196 -7.00 21.52 -3.84
C GLU A 196 -7.06 22.25 -2.49
N THR A 197 -5.90 22.61 -1.98
CA THR A 197 -5.75 23.35 -0.72
C THR A 197 -5.03 24.66 -0.97
N ASN A 198 -4.97 25.51 0.04
CA ASN A 198 -4.21 26.77 -0.05
C ASN A 198 -2.69 26.54 -0.19
N GLU A 199 -2.21 25.35 0.13
CA GLU A 199 -0.80 24.95 0.08
C GLU A 199 -0.44 24.20 -1.20
N GLY A 200 -1.44 23.84 -2.01
CA GLY A 200 -1.23 23.13 -3.26
C GLY A 200 -2.21 21.99 -3.49
N VAL A 201 -1.82 21.06 -4.33
CA VAL A 201 -2.61 19.87 -4.65
C VAL A 201 -2.20 18.72 -3.75
N GLU A 202 -3.16 18.13 -3.08
CA GLU A 202 -2.99 16.94 -2.27
C GLU A 202 -3.59 15.71 -2.97
N TRP A 203 -2.97 14.56 -2.77
CA TRP A 203 -3.38 13.30 -3.38
C TRP A 203 -3.62 12.23 -2.33
N MET A 204 -4.65 11.45 -2.56
CA MET A 204 -4.97 10.27 -1.77
C MET A 204 -5.19 9.07 -2.68
N VAL A 205 -4.66 7.92 -2.29
CA VAL A 205 -4.93 6.63 -2.96
C VAL A 205 -5.55 5.68 -1.94
N ALA A 206 -6.71 5.12 -2.27
CA ALA A 206 -7.49 4.28 -1.36
C ALA A 206 -8.07 3.05 -2.06
N SER A 207 -8.47 2.06 -1.29
CA SER A 207 -9.16 0.87 -1.82
C SER A 207 -10.62 1.16 -2.21
N GLU A 208 -11.22 2.20 -1.66
CA GLU A 208 -12.61 2.59 -1.92
C GLU A 208 -12.77 4.10 -1.92
N SER A 209 -13.65 4.60 -2.79
CA SER A 209 -13.93 6.04 -2.91
C SER A 209 -14.53 6.66 -1.65
N VAL A 210 -15.23 5.88 -0.82
CA VAL A 210 -15.77 6.37 0.45
C VAL A 210 -14.69 6.95 1.37
N ALA A 211 -13.46 6.41 1.34
CA ALA A 211 -12.35 6.96 2.12
C ALA A 211 -11.86 8.29 1.55
N LEU A 212 -11.86 8.44 0.22
CA LEU A 212 -11.49 9.69 -0.45
C LEU A 212 -12.49 10.79 -0.13
N GLU A 213 -13.77 10.54 -0.44
CA GLU A 213 -14.85 11.52 -0.29
C GLU A 213 -15.06 11.90 1.18
N GLY A 214 -15.01 10.94 2.08
CA GLY A 214 -15.15 11.18 3.52
C GLY A 214 -14.01 11.98 4.15
N SER A 215 -12.86 12.05 3.48
CA SER A 215 -11.71 12.88 3.87
C SER A 215 -11.59 14.16 3.03
N GLY A 216 -12.59 14.48 2.21
CA GLY A 216 -12.65 15.73 1.44
C GLY A 216 -11.94 15.69 0.08
N PHE A 217 -11.48 14.50 -0.36
CA PHE A 217 -10.86 14.35 -1.67
C PHE A 217 -11.90 14.03 -2.74
N ALA A 218 -11.88 14.74 -3.84
CA ALA A 218 -12.68 14.42 -5.00
C ALA A 218 -12.12 13.15 -5.67
N PHE A 219 -13.01 12.19 -5.96
CA PHE A 219 -12.66 11.01 -6.75
C PHE A 219 -12.21 11.43 -8.15
N VAL A 220 -11.07 10.95 -8.59
CA VAL A 220 -10.52 11.22 -9.94
C VAL A 220 -10.79 10.03 -10.85
N ARG A 221 -10.29 8.85 -10.49
CA ARG A 221 -10.45 7.61 -11.25
C ARG A 221 -9.93 6.40 -10.47
N ASP A 222 -10.22 5.23 -10.96
CA ASP A 222 -9.54 4.02 -10.53
C ASP A 222 -8.11 3.94 -11.10
N VAL A 223 -7.24 3.22 -10.40
CA VAL A 223 -5.96 2.77 -10.95
C VAL A 223 -6.25 1.61 -11.89
N GLU A 224 -5.76 1.67 -13.11
CA GLU A 224 -5.97 0.65 -14.12
C GLU A 224 -5.24 -0.68 -13.78
N PRO A 225 -5.70 -1.84 -14.31
CA PRO A 225 -4.96 -3.08 -14.16
C PRO A 225 -3.51 -2.96 -14.60
N GLY A 226 -2.56 -3.32 -13.74
CA GLY A 226 -1.13 -3.25 -14.02
C GLY A 226 -0.51 -1.85 -14.03
N GLU A 227 -1.32 -0.81 -13.79
CA GLU A 227 -0.83 0.57 -13.70
C GLU A 227 -0.13 0.81 -12.37
N ALA A 228 0.92 1.63 -12.43
CA ALA A 228 1.55 2.26 -11.27
C ALA A 228 1.39 3.79 -11.32
N VAL A 229 1.22 4.35 -10.13
CA VAL A 229 1.11 5.79 -9.88
C VAL A 229 2.22 6.17 -8.93
N PHE A 230 2.93 7.25 -9.24
CA PHE A 230 3.93 7.83 -8.36
C PHE A 230 3.62 9.30 -8.10
N ILE A 231 3.66 9.70 -6.84
CA ILE A 231 3.43 11.06 -6.38
C ILE A 231 4.67 11.46 -5.59
N ASP A 232 5.44 12.40 -6.10
CA ASP A 232 6.65 12.84 -5.43
C ASP A 232 6.36 13.76 -4.22
N LEU A 233 7.40 14.19 -3.52
CA LEU A 233 7.28 15.01 -2.33
C LEU A 233 6.74 16.42 -2.62
N ASP A 234 6.82 16.88 -3.86
CA ASP A 234 6.28 18.18 -4.32
C ASP A 234 4.83 18.05 -4.80
N GLY A 235 4.23 16.85 -4.71
CA GLY A 235 2.85 16.59 -5.14
C GLY A 235 2.68 16.39 -6.65
N ARG A 236 3.78 16.24 -7.40
CA ARG A 236 3.72 15.93 -8.83
C ARG A 236 3.24 14.50 -9.04
N PHE A 237 2.18 14.35 -9.77
CA PHE A 237 1.56 13.07 -10.09
C PHE A 237 2.03 12.54 -11.44
N VAL A 238 2.50 11.31 -11.46
CA VAL A 238 2.89 10.58 -12.68
C VAL A 238 2.29 9.18 -12.64
N SER A 239 1.78 8.69 -13.77
CA SER A 239 1.30 7.31 -13.87
C SER A 239 1.83 6.64 -15.13
N ARG A 240 1.96 5.30 -15.07
CA ARG A 240 2.43 4.49 -16.19
C ARG A 240 1.86 3.09 -16.14
N GLN A 241 1.51 2.56 -17.32
CA GLN A 241 1.23 1.14 -17.47
C GLN A 241 2.52 0.33 -17.31
N CYS A 242 2.53 -0.59 -16.35
CA CYS A 242 3.69 -1.41 -16.00
C CYS A 242 3.53 -2.91 -16.30
N ALA A 243 2.34 -3.35 -16.73
CA ALA A 243 2.10 -4.72 -17.15
C ALA A 243 2.12 -4.86 -18.69
N ASP A 244 2.67 -5.97 -19.18
CA ASP A 244 2.75 -6.24 -20.62
C ASP A 244 1.36 -6.52 -21.23
N ASN A 245 0.48 -7.21 -20.49
CA ASN A 245 -0.86 -7.60 -20.93
C ASN A 245 -1.89 -7.37 -19.83
N PRO A 246 -2.24 -6.11 -19.53
CA PRO A 246 -3.22 -5.80 -18.48
C PRO A 246 -4.62 -6.23 -18.95
N GLN A 247 -5.38 -6.84 -18.03
CA GLN A 247 -6.75 -7.25 -18.28
C GLN A 247 -7.60 -6.92 -17.06
N LEU A 248 -8.76 -6.30 -17.27
CA LEU A 248 -9.72 -6.17 -16.19
C LEU A 248 -10.50 -7.49 -16.05
N VAL A 249 -10.19 -8.25 -15.01
CA VAL A 249 -10.92 -9.47 -14.68
C VAL A 249 -11.87 -9.14 -13.51
N PRO A 250 -13.15 -8.87 -13.79
CA PRO A 250 -14.11 -8.65 -12.73
C PRO A 250 -14.29 -9.96 -11.95
N VAL A 251 -13.96 -9.93 -10.67
CA VAL A 251 -14.27 -11.04 -9.78
C VAL A 251 -15.75 -10.97 -9.45
N SER A 252 -16.57 -11.68 -10.24
CA SER A 252 -17.96 -11.91 -9.85
C SER A 252 -17.96 -12.84 -8.64
N TYR A 253 -18.57 -12.40 -7.56
CA TYR A 253 -18.80 -13.22 -6.39
C TYR A 253 -19.81 -14.31 -6.73
N THR A 254 -19.35 -15.45 -7.23
CA THR A 254 -20.19 -16.63 -7.47
C THR A 254 -20.86 -17.12 -6.20
N HIS A 255 -20.39 -16.72 -5.03
CA HIS A 255 -21.00 -17.02 -3.73
C HIS A 255 -22.00 -15.95 -3.23
N LEU A 256 -22.27 -14.88 -3.96
CA LEU A 256 -23.44 -14.03 -3.70
C LEU A 256 -24.75 -14.74 -4.05
N THR A 257 -24.71 -15.77 -4.86
CA THR A 257 -25.79 -16.73 -4.97
C THR A 257 -25.56 -17.84 -3.94
N LEU A 258 -25.70 -17.56 -2.67
CA LEU A 258 -25.92 -18.62 -1.70
C LEU A 258 -27.13 -19.42 -2.19
N PRO A 259 -27.01 -20.75 -2.38
CA PRO A 259 -28.19 -21.56 -2.63
C PRO A 259 -29.08 -21.36 -1.42
N THR A 260 -30.16 -20.63 -1.59
CA THR A 260 -31.27 -20.65 -0.63
C THR A 260 -31.83 -22.04 -0.71
N ASN A 261 -31.29 -22.97 0.08
CA ASN A 261 -31.95 -24.23 0.32
C ASN A 261 -33.29 -23.91 0.96
N ARG A 262 -34.34 -24.03 0.18
CA ARG A 262 -35.70 -24.13 0.67
C ARG A 262 -35.89 -25.53 1.29
#